data_24b49515b37a1b314b1c4fb6d76fbc65
#
_entry.id   24b49515b37a1b314b1c4fb6d76fbc65
#
_cell.length_a   1.000
_cell.length_b   1.000
_cell.length_c   1.000
_cell.angle_alpha   90.00
_cell.angle_beta   90.00
_cell.angle_gamma   90.00
#
_symmetry.space_group_name_H-M   'P 1'
#
loop_
_entity.id
_entity.type
_entity.pdbx_description
1 polymer ?
#
loop_
_entity_poly.entity_id
_entity_poly.type
_entity_poly.pdbx_seq_one_letter_code
_entity_poly.pdbx_strand_id
1 'polypeptide(L)'
;MPQDNKIPVWKSDFPIKQDEATLISRRKFAKLLCLLSGGLALGNGAIAIKSVASPRTRIEGEHFVCEASELPVGGMKSSIVINDKTETPYILIHLAEDKWRCFAQKCTHLSCSVLYRSDLKKILCPCHDGAFDPENGEVLQGPPPRPLPQLSVVVRDGKVYLTDKT
;
A
#
# COMPACT_ATOMS: atom_id res chain seq x y z
N MET A 1 58.18 31.30 23.68
CA MET A 1 57.58 31.57 22.34
C MET A 1 56.09 31.73 22.54
N PRO A 2 55.48 32.90 22.32
CA PRO A 2 54.04 33.04 22.41
C PRO A 2 53.39 32.31 21.23
N GLN A 3 52.48 31.40 21.54
CA GLN A 3 51.66 30.76 20.50
C GLN A 3 50.70 31.82 19.94
N ASP A 4 50.92 32.15 18.66
CA ASP A 4 50.06 33.02 17.88
C ASP A 4 48.66 32.35 17.74
N ASN A 5 47.77 32.72 18.66
CA ASN A 5 46.41 32.18 18.75
C ASN A 5 45.53 32.87 17.69
N LYS A 6 45.92 32.79 16.41
CA LYS A 6 45.12 33.26 15.29
C LYS A 6 43.87 32.41 15.18
N ILE A 7 42.72 33.01 15.47
CA ILE A 7 41.41 32.38 15.22
C ILE A 7 41.34 32.00 13.74
N PRO A 8 41.14 30.74 13.39
CA PRO A 8 41.04 30.32 11.99
C PRO A 8 39.95 31.11 11.25
N VAL A 9 40.18 31.49 9.99
CA VAL A 9 39.35 32.35 9.17
C VAL A 9 37.88 31.82 9.13
N TRP A 10 37.69 30.51 9.11
CA TRP A 10 36.35 29.92 9.13
C TRP A 10 35.56 30.18 10.43
N LYS A 11 36.22 30.51 11.53
CA LYS A 11 35.55 30.90 12.80
C LYS A 11 35.07 32.35 12.79
N SER A 12 35.67 33.21 11.96
CA SER A 12 35.22 34.60 11.82
C SER A 12 33.98 34.71 10.93
N ASP A 13 33.81 33.79 9.98
CA ASP A 13 32.69 33.77 9.07
C ASP A 13 31.38 33.23 9.72
N PHE A 14 31.52 32.53 10.85
CA PHE A 14 30.40 32.04 11.66
C PHE A 14 30.58 32.45 13.11
N PRO A 15 30.24 33.69 13.46
CA PRO A 15 30.40 34.21 14.83
C PRO A 15 29.35 33.59 15.76
N ILE A 16 29.58 32.35 16.19
CA ILE A 16 28.82 31.72 17.26
C ILE A 16 29.39 32.31 18.57
N LYS A 17 28.62 33.14 19.21
CA LYS A 17 28.95 33.61 20.56
C LYS A 17 28.95 32.39 21.49
N GLN A 18 30.11 32.07 22.05
CA GLN A 18 30.31 30.89 22.89
C GLN A 18 29.45 30.89 24.16
N ASP A 19 29.09 32.05 24.62
CA ASP A 19 28.23 32.31 25.78
C ASP A 19 26.75 32.01 25.52
N GLU A 20 26.30 32.03 24.26
CA GLU A 20 24.94 31.64 23.86
C GLU A 20 24.82 30.16 23.43
N ALA A 21 25.95 29.51 23.18
CA ALA A 21 25.96 28.09 22.88
C ALA A 21 25.70 27.29 24.15
N THR A 22 24.49 26.82 24.36
CA THR A 22 24.21 25.79 25.36
C THR A 22 25.06 24.58 25.05
N LEU A 23 26.20 24.45 25.75
CA LEU A 23 27.12 23.33 25.61
C LEU A 23 26.42 22.06 26.07
N ILE A 24 25.70 21.44 25.14
CA ILE A 24 25.20 20.09 25.35
C ILE A 24 26.40 19.18 25.44
N SER A 25 26.73 18.72 26.66
CA SER A 25 27.83 17.79 26.82
C SER A 25 27.64 16.57 25.95
N ARG A 26 28.74 15.98 25.41
CA ARG A 26 28.71 14.75 24.58
C ARG A 26 27.85 13.65 25.21
N ARG A 27 27.89 13.56 26.57
CA ARG A 27 27.09 12.59 27.31
C ARG A 27 25.58 12.87 27.26
N LYS A 28 25.17 14.15 27.33
CA LYS A 28 23.76 14.57 27.23
C LYS A 28 23.26 14.35 25.79
N PHE A 29 24.08 14.69 24.79
CA PHE A 29 23.75 14.45 23.39
C PHE A 29 23.58 12.96 23.08
N ALA A 30 24.53 12.11 23.53
CA ALA A 30 24.42 10.67 23.36
C ALA A 30 23.15 10.10 24.03
N LYS A 31 22.83 10.52 25.26
CA LYS A 31 21.58 10.11 25.94
C LYS A 31 20.34 10.53 25.16
N LEU A 32 20.28 11.77 24.65
CA LEU A 32 19.16 12.24 23.85
C LEU A 32 19.00 11.41 22.56
N LEU A 33 20.11 11.15 21.88
CA LEU A 33 20.13 10.35 20.66
C LEU A 33 19.62 8.92 20.92
N CYS A 34 20.09 8.28 22.00
CA CYS A 34 19.63 6.95 22.39
C CYS A 34 18.12 6.94 22.74
N LEU A 35 17.62 7.95 23.42
CA LEU A 35 16.20 8.06 23.76
C LEU A 35 15.34 8.23 22.49
N LEU A 36 15.75 9.10 21.57
CA LEU A 36 15.05 9.32 20.31
C LEU A 36 15.05 8.06 19.44
N SER A 37 16.22 7.42 19.28
CA SER A 37 16.35 6.19 18.49
C SER A 37 15.57 5.04 19.11
N GLY A 38 15.63 4.88 20.43
CA GLY A 38 14.87 3.89 21.17
C GLY A 38 13.36 4.10 21.04
N GLY A 39 12.90 5.34 21.19
CA GLY A 39 11.49 5.71 21.02
C GLY A 39 10.99 5.40 19.59
N LEU A 40 11.80 5.75 18.58
CA LEU A 40 11.47 5.45 17.19
C LEU A 40 11.42 3.93 16.91
N ALA A 41 12.38 3.18 17.43
CA ALA A 41 12.41 1.72 17.29
C ALA A 41 11.21 1.05 17.97
N LEU A 42 10.82 1.48 19.17
CA LEU A 42 9.65 0.99 19.87
C LEU A 42 8.35 1.34 19.13
N GLY A 43 8.23 2.56 18.63
CA GLY A 43 7.08 3.00 17.84
C GLY A 43 6.91 2.19 16.56
N ASN A 44 7.98 2.02 15.79
CA ASN A 44 7.95 1.20 14.58
C ASN A 44 7.68 -0.27 14.88
N GLY A 45 8.25 -0.82 15.96
CA GLY A 45 7.98 -2.17 16.42
C GLY A 45 6.50 -2.38 16.77
N ALA A 46 5.90 -1.43 17.49
CA ALA A 46 4.48 -1.50 17.84
C ALA A 46 3.57 -1.45 16.59
N ILE A 47 3.89 -0.59 15.60
CA ILE A 47 3.17 -0.53 14.32
C ILE A 47 3.30 -1.86 13.56
N ALA A 48 4.52 -2.41 13.49
CA ALA A 48 4.76 -3.69 12.82
C ALA A 48 3.96 -4.84 13.49
N ILE A 49 3.99 -4.93 14.82
CA ILE A 49 3.21 -5.92 15.57
C ILE A 49 1.72 -5.75 15.30
N LYS A 50 1.21 -4.51 15.37
CA LYS A 50 -0.20 -4.21 15.07
C LYS A 50 -0.58 -4.61 13.65
N SER A 51 0.28 -4.36 12.66
CA SER A 51 0.01 -4.70 11.26
C SER A 51 -0.05 -6.21 11.01
N VAL A 52 0.75 -6.99 11.74
CA VAL A 52 0.74 -8.46 11.68
C VAL A 52 -0.43 -9.05 12.48
N ALA A 53 -0.71 -8.48 13.65
CA ALA A 53 -1.79 -8.93 14.54
C ALA A 53 -3.18 -8.48 14.09
N SER A 54 -3.29 -7.45 13.26
CA SER A 54 -4.58 -7.03 12.72
C SER A 54 -5.10 -8.09 11.76
N PRO A 55 -6.27 -8.68 12.01
CA PRO A 55 -6.85 -9.62 11.07
C PRO A 55 -7.02 -8.91 9.73
N ARG A 56 -6.49 -9.52 8.67
CA ARG A 56 -6.85 -9.10 7.31
C ARG A 56 -8.36 -9.12 7.27
N THR A 57 -8.98 -8.05 6.82
CA THR A 57 -10.43 -7.92 6.76
C THR A 57 -10.98 -9.09 5.96
N ARG A 58 -11.44 -10.11 6.68
CA ARG A 58 -12.11 -11.26 6.10
C ARG A 58 -13.52 -10.86 5.73
N ILE A 59 -13.93 -11.25 4.55
CA ILE A 59 -15.33 -11.15 4.14
C ILE A 59 -16.05 -12.29 4.84
N GLU A 60 -16.95 -11.96 5.75
CA GLU A 60 -17.81 -12.95 6.40
C GLU A 60 -18.97 -13.29 5.48
N GLY A 61 -18.99 -14.53 4.99
CA GLY A 61 -20.08 -15.05 4.15
C GLY A 61 -19.93 -14.84 2.65
N GLU A 62 -21.03 -14.99 1.94
CA GLU A 62 -21.14 -14.77 0.48
C GLU A 62 -21.83 -13.42 0.24
N HIS A 63 -21.21 -12.58 -0.58
CA HIS A 63 -21.76 -11.29 -0.98
C HIS A 63 -22.27 -11.36 -2.41
N PHE A 64 -23.58 -11.14 -2.60
CA PHE A 64 -24.18 -10.99 -3.92
C PHE A 64 -23.68 -9.71 -4.60
N VAL A 65 -23.29 -9.80 -5.88
CA VAL A 65 -22.75 -8.67 -6.65
C VAL A 65 -23.65 -8.30 -7.83
N CYS A 66 -24.04 -9.28 -8.62
CA CYS A 66 -24.86 -9.06 -9.83
C CYS A 66 -25.39 -10.39 -10.37
N GLU A 67 -26.33 -10.31 -11.31
CA GLU A 67 -26.66 -11.45 -12.15
C GLU A 67 -25.58 -11.67 -13.22
N ALA A 68 -25.29 -12.92 -13.54
CA ALA A 68 -24.25 -13.25 -14.52
C ALA A 68 -24.60 -12.68 -15.92
N SER A 69 -25.89 -12.55 -16.22
CA SER A 69 -26.41 -11.95 -17.45
C SER A 69 -26.12 -10.46 -17.60
N GLU A 70 -25.91 -9.74 -16.47
CA GLU A 70 -25.63 -8.30 -16.49
C GLU A 70 -24.22 -7.96 -17.00
N LEU A 71 -23.28 -8.90 -16.89
CA LEU A 71 -21.89 -8.64 -17.23
C LEU A 71 -21.43 -9.56 -18.36
N PRO A 72 -21.35 -9.06 -19.61
CA PRO A 72 -20.92 -9.87 -20.74
C PRO A 72 -19.43 -10.28 -20.61
N VAL A 73 -19.04 -11.32 -21.36
CA VAL A 73 -17.61 -11.73 -21.45
C VAL A 73 -16.75 -10.56 -21.91
N GLY A 74 -15.62 -10.35 -21.23
CA GLY A 74 -14.76 -9.18 -21.42
C GLY A 74 -15.22 -7.95 -20.63
N GLY A 75 -16.38 -8.01 -19.96
CA GLY A 75 -16.90 -6.93 -19.13
C GLY A 75 -16.24 -6.83 -17.76
N MET A 76 -16.42 -5.67 -17.14
CA MET A 76 -15.93 -5.36 -15.80
C MET A 76 -16.99 -4.61 -15.01
N LYS A 77 -17.19 -4.99 -13.74
CA LYS A 77 -17.96 -4.23 -12.76
C LYS A 77 -17.00 -3.69 -11.70
N SER A 78 -16.95 -2.38 -11.55
CA SER A 78 -16.02 -1.68 -10.66
C SER A 78 -16.71 -1.15 -9.40
N SER A 79 -15.90 -0.70 -8.45
CA SER A 79 -16.36 -0.02 -7.22
C SER A 79 -17.30 -0.87 -6.36
N ILE A 80 -17.09 -2.19 -6.34
CA ILE A 80 -17.85 -3.10 -5.50
C ILE A 80 -17.35 -2.94 -4.07
N VAL A 81 -18.21 -2.45 -3.19
CA VAL A 81 -17.93 -2.34 -1.74
C VAL A 81 -18.67 -3.47 -1.04
N ILE A 82 -17.92 -4.32 -0.35
CA ILE A 82 -18.46 -5.52 0.29
C ILE A 82 -18.88 -5.26 1.73
N ASN A 83 -18.18 -4.34 2.40
CA ASN A 83 -18.42 -4.04 3.79
C ASN A 83 -18.08 -2.57 4.05
N ASP A 84 -18.92 -1.85 4.79
CA ASP A 84 -18.67 -0.45 5.18
C ASP A 84 -17.39 -0.25 6.02
N LYS A 85 -16.86 -1.32 6.59
CA LYS A 85 -15.60 -1.32 7.35
C LYS A 85 -14.36 -1.47 6.46
N THR A 86 -14.52 -1.95 5.22
CA THR A 86 -13.43 -2.07 4.26
C THR A 86 -13.55 -0.96 3.22
N GLU A 87 -12.73 0.07 3.34
CA GLU A 87 -12.63 1.14 2.34
C GLU A 87 -12.01 0.68 1.01
N THR A 88 -11.87 -0.62 0.80
CA THR A 88 -11.25 -1.16 -0.40
C THR A 88 -12.33 -1.57 -1.39
N PRO A 89 -12.49 -0.84 -2.51
CA PRO A 89 -13.36 -1.27 -3.59
C PRO A 89 -12.75 -2.47 -4.31
N TYR A 90 -13.60 -3.26 -4.95
CA TYR A 90 -13.21 -4.41 -5.75
C TYR A 90 -13.67 -4.24 -7.19
N ILE A 91 -12.99 -4.94 -8.10
CA ILE A 91 -13.40 -5.10 -9.50
C ILE A 91 -13.71 -6.56 -9.75
N LEU A 92 -14.86 -6.81 -10.36
CA LEU A 92 -15.26 -8.11 -10.88
C LEU A 92 -15.06 -8.12 -12.41
N ILE A 93 -14.40 -9.14 -12.91
CA ILE A 93 -14.08 -9.29 -14.34
C ILE A 93 -14.64 -10.62 -14.83
N HIS A 94 -15.35 -10.58 -15.95
CA HIS A 94 -15.85 -11.76 -16.65
C HIS A 94 -14.91 -12.08 -17.82
N LEU A 95 -13.96 -12.99 -17.60
CA LEU A 95 -12.90 -13.30 -18.57
C LEU A 95 -13.35 -14.24 -19.70
N ALA A 96 -14.18 -15.23 -19.37
CA ALA A 96 -14.74 -16.21 -20.31
C ALA A 96 -16.04 -16.77 -19.71
N GLU A 97 -16.83 -17.52 -20.46
CA GLU A 97 -18.18 -18.01 -20.07
C GLU A 97 -18.27 -18.51 -18.63
N ASP A 98 -17.28 -19.31 -18.18
CA ASP A 98 -17.25 -19.86 -16.83
C ASP A 98 -16.13 -19.27 -15.98
N LYS A 99 -15.52 -18.15 -16.42
CA LYS A 99 -14.30 -17.63 -15.81
C LYS A 99 -14.46 -16.23 -15.29
N TRP A 100 -14.62 -16.15 -13.98
CA TRP A 100 -14.79 -14.92 -13.25
C TRP A 100 -13.60 -14.68 -12.33
N ARG A 101 -13.18 -13.43 -12.21
CA ARG A 101 -12.11 -13.01 -11.29
C ARG A 101 -12.50 -11.74 -10.58
N CYS A 102 -12.10 -11.65 -9.32
CA CYS A 102 -12.33 -10.46 -8.51
C CYS A 102 -11.04 -10.04 -7.82
N PHE A 103 -10.68 -8.78 -7.98
CA PHE A 103 -9.47 -8.20 -7.39
C PHE A 103 -9.78 -6.92 -6.63
N ALA A 104 -8.94 -6.59 -5.63
CA ALA A 104 -8.95 -5.27 -5.04
C ALA A 104 -8.67 -4.20 -6.11
N GLN A 105 -9.50 -3.17 -6.16
CA GLN A 105 -9.38 -2.09 -7.15
C GLN A 105 -8.34 -1.04 -6.74
N LYS A 106 -7.42 -1.38 -5.87
CA LYS A 106 -6.33 -0.51 -5.40
C LYS A 106 -4.99 -1.07 -5.84
N CYS A 107 -4.26 -0.29 -6.63
CA CYS A 107 -2.89 -0.60 -7.04
C CYS A 107 -1.98 -0.79 -5.82
N THR A 108 -1.18 -1.84 -5.83
CA THR A 108 -0.28 -2.18 -4.72
C THR A 108 0.94 -1.26 -4.61
N HIS A 109 1.13 -0.31 -5.55
CA HIS A 109 2.14 0.73 -5.44
C HIS A 109 1.67 1.88 -4.51
N LEU A 110 0.73 2.72 -4.96
CA LEU A 110 0.26 3.90 -4.21
C LEU A 110 -1.28 3.99 -4.18
N SER A 111 -1.97 2.86 -4.16
CA SER A 111 -3.42 2.75 -4.00
C SER A 111 -4.27 3.44 -5.07
N CYS A 112 -3.71 3.77 -6.25
CA CYS A 112 -4.49 4.26 -7.38
C CYS A 112 -5.52 3.22 -7.83
N SER A 113 -6.66 3.68 -8.32
CA SER A 113 -7.69 2.79 -8.86
C SER A 113 -7.20 2.10 -10.13
N VAL A 114 -7.35 0.77 -10.18
CA VAL A 114 -7.01 -0.02 -11.36
C VAL A 114 -8.26 -0.34 -12.17
N LEU A 115 -8.09 -0.54 -13.49
CA LEU A 115 -9.15 -0.81 -14.43
C LEU A 115 -8.77 -1.96 -15.36
N TYR A 116 -9.72 -2.84 -15.67
CA TYR A 116 -9.51 -3.88 -16.66
C TYR A 116 -9.71 -3.33 -18.09
N ARG A 117 -8.80 -3.66 -18.98
CA ARG A 117 -8.86 -3.36 -20.40
C ARG A 117 -8.97 -4.67 -21.17
N SER A 118 -10.15 -4.95 -21.69
CA SER A 118 -10.45 -6.18 -22.42
C SER A 118 -9.69 -6.27 -23.75
N ASP A 119 -9.47 -5.14 -24.41
CA ASP A 119 -8.68 -5.04 -25.65
C ASP A 119 -7.20 -5.40 -25.45
N LEU A 120 -6.63 -5.09 -24.27
CA LEU A 120 -5.25 -5.39 -23.91
C LEU A 120 -5.13 -6.68 -23.07
N LYS A 121 -6.25 -7.23 -22.62
CA LYS A 121 -6.31 -8.36 -21.67
C LYS A 121 -5.42 -8.14 -20.44
N LYS A 122 -5.46 -6.93 -19.88
CA LYS A 122 -4.66 -6.52 -18.71
C LYS A 122 -5.47 -5.67 -17.75
N ILE A 123 -5.11 -5.72 -16.48
CA ILE A 123 -5.57 -4.76 -15.50
C ILE A 123 -4.51 -3.66 -15.42
N LEU A 124 -4.90 -2.43 -15.69
CA LEU A 124 -3.98 -1.28 -15.76
C LEU A 124 -4.17 -0.32 -14.60
N CYS A 125 -3.05 0.21 -14.12
CA CYS A 125 -2.99 1.33 -13.19
C CYS A 125 -2.53 2.58 -13.95
N PRO A 126 -3.38 3.60 -14.13
CA PRO A 126 -3.05 4.75 -14.97
C PRO A 126 -2.03 5.72 -14.35
N CYS A 127 -1.75 5.59 -13.04
CA CYS A 127 -0.90 6.56 -12.36
C CYS A 127 0.60 6.43 -12.72
N HIS A 128 1.09 5.20 -12.84
CA HIS A 128 2.52 4.94 -13.10
C HIS A 128 2.69 3.72 -14.02
N ASP A 129 1.78 3.54 -14.97
CA ASP A 129 1.82 2.48 -15.99
C ASP A 129 1.99 1.06 -15.42
N GLY A 130 1.46 0.82 -14.22
CA GLY A 130 1.42 -0.52 -13.63
C GLY A 130 0.45 -1.41 -14.40
N ALA A 131 0.85 -2.65 -14.68
CA ALA A 131 -0.01 -3.64 -15.31
C ALA A 131 -0.01 -4.94 -14.53
N PHE A 132 -1.19 -5.58 -14.47
CA PHE A 132 -1.40 -6.84 -13.78
C PHE A 132 -2.12 -7.84 -14.67
N ASP A 133 -1.85 -9.11 -14.44
CA ASP A 133 -2.50 -10.22 -15.12
C ASP A 133 -3.95 -10.37 -14.59
N PRO A 134 -4.95 -10.40 -15.47
CA PRO A 134 -6.34 -10.57 -15.05
C PRO A 134 -6.67 -11.99 -14.60
N GLU A 135 -5.79 -12.97 -14.80
CA GLU A 135 -6.00 -14.35 -14.38
C GLU A 135 -5.68 -14.59 -12.90
N ASN A 136 -4.58 -14.02 -12.44
CA ASN A 136 -4.01 -14.28 -11.11
C ASN A 136 -3.62 -13.02 -10.33
N GLY A 137 -3.74 -11.82 -10.96
CA GLY A 137 -3.38 -10.54 -10.36
C GLY A 137 -1.88 -10.27 -10.30
N GLU A 138 -1.03 -11.12 -10.90
CA GLU A 138 0.42 -10.93 -10.89
C GLU A 138 0.85 -9.65 -11.60
N VAL A 139 1.99 -9.09 -11.17
CA VAL A 139 2.55 -7.88 -11.76
C VAL A 139 3.21 -8.22 -13.09
N LEU A 140 2.70 -7.64 -14.17
CA LEU A 140 3.27 -7.78 -15.51
C LEU A 140 4.23 -6.65 -15.84
N GLN A 141 3.99 -5.43 -15.28
CA GLN A 141 4.76 -4.25 -15.62
C GLN A 141 4.64 -3.17 -14.53
N GLY A 142 5.67 -2.35 -14.40
CA GLY A 142 5.68 -1.12 -13.61
C GLY A 142 6.13 -1.29 -12.17
N PRO A 143 5.93 -0.27 -11.34
CA PRO A 143 6.45 -0.21 -9.98
C PRO A 143 5.65 -0.99 -8.90
N PRO A 144 4.49 -1.62 -9.13
CA PRO A 144 3.79 -2.36 -8.10
C PRO A 144 4.67 -3.48 -7.51
N PRO A 145 4.83 -3.56 -6.17
CA PRO A 145 5.76 -4.50 -5.56
C PRO A 145 5.18 -5.91 -5.34
N ARG A 146 3.89 -6.11 -5.56
CA ARG A 146 3.18 -7.36 -5.26
C ARG A 146 1.90 -7.51 -6.09
N PRO A 147 1.37 -8.74 -6.26
CA PRO A 147 0.11 -9.00 -6.93
C PRO A 147 -1.07 -8.24 -6.31
N LEU A 148 -2.14 -8.07 -7.10
CA LEU A 148 -3.41 -7.57 -6.58
C LEU A 148 -4.05 -8.62 -5.65
N PRO A 149 -4.55 -8.20 -4.48
CA PRO A 149 -5.35 -9.08 -3.62
C PRO A 149 -6.58 -9.59 -4.38
N GLN A 150 -6.80 -10.89 -4.33
CA GLN A 150 -7.89 -11.58 -5.02
C GLN A 150 -8.94 -12.07 -4.03
N LEU A 151 -10.20 -12.07 -4.46
CA LEU A 151 -11.31 -12.74 -3.79
C LEU A 151 -11.81 -13.90 -4.66
N SER A 152 -12.31 -14.93 -4.00
CA SER A 152 -12.98 -16.04 -4.69
C SER A 152 -14.33 -15.60 -5.21
N VAL A 153 -14.64 -16.03 -6.44
CA VAL A 153 -15.92 -15.79 -7.10
C VAL A 153 -16.67 -17.10 -7.21
N VAL A 154 -17.91 -17.12 -6.81
CA VAL A 154 -18.82 -18.25 -6.92
C VAL A 154 -20.02 -17.83 -7.75
N VAL A 155 -20.32 -18.60 -8.80
CA VAL A 155 -21.52 -18.41 -9.60
C VAL A 155 -22.49 -19.53 -9.26
N ARG A 156 -23.70 -19.17 -8.86
CA ARG A 156 -24.76 -20.11 -8.49
C ARG A 156 -26.12 -19.57 -8.95
N ASP A 157 -26.87 -20.40 -9.63
CA ASP A 157 -28.21 -20.05 -10.13
C ASP A 157 -28.23 -18.73 -10.93
N GLY A 158 -27.23 -18.53 -11.79
CA GLY A 158 -27.07 -17.33 -12.60
C GLY A 158 -26.69 -16.07 -11.81
N LYS A 159 -26.34 -16.18 -10.54
CA LYS A 159 -25.93 -15.07 -9.67
C LYS A 159 -24.48 -15.18 -9.26
N VAL A 160 -23.79 -14.03 -9.23
CA VAL A 160 -22.38 -13.93 -8.91
C VAL A 160 -22.20 -13.47 -7.47
N TYR A 161 -21.44 -14.23 -6.71
CA TYR A 161 -21.12 -13.97 -5.30
C TYR A 161 -19.62 -13.87 -5.10
N LEU A 162 -19.21 -13.01 -4.17
CA LEU A 162 -17.84 -12.89 -3.70
C LEU A 162 -17.72 -13.53 -2.31
N THR A 163 -16.62 -14.25 -2.09
CA THR A 163 -16.30 -14.89 -0.83
C THR A 163 -14.80 -14.86 -0.55
N ASP A 164 -14.42 -14.86 0.73
CA ASP A 164 -13.02 -14.98 1.17
C ASP A 164 -12.60 -16.47 1.36
N LYS A 165 -13.49 -17.40 1.07
CA LYS A 165 -13.16 -18.82 1.15
C LYS A 165 -12.30 -19.22 -0.06
N THR A 166 -11.04 -19.46 0.20
CA THR A 166 -10.11 -20.21 -0.65
C THR A 166 -10.49 -21.69 -0.60
#